data_d810183b6d6c31a333e7716e7251c2b3
#
_entry.id   d810183b6d6c31a333e7716e7251c2b3
#
_cell.length_a   1.000
_cell.length_b   1.000
_cell.length_c   1.000
_cell.angle_alpha   90.00
_cell.angle_beta   90.00
_cell.angle_gamma   90.00
#
_symmetry.space_group_name_H-M   'P 1'
#
loop_
_entity.id
_entity.type
_entity.pdbx_description
1 polymer ?
#
loop_
_entity_poly.entity_id
_entity_poly.type
_entity_poly.pdbx_seq_one_letter_code
_entity_poly.pdbx_strand_id
1 'polypeptide(L)'
;MNTFHWELRDRMFSEENMYNFVMRAASDRKFDQTLRALPAMRKFHEGQTRKGKEHVPYIYHPLTAACHALALGIEEDDILAAVLLHDVCEDCGVEPEELPVNQKIQKTVAQVTFRILPGESREQAKERYFWNISKNRDAIIVKILDRFHNISTMATGFPVERMAAYIDETEKYVLPLLNLLKVTYPEFYNAAFLLKYQMMSVLESLKRTIITEV
;
A
#
# COMPACT_ATOMS: atom_id res chain seq x y z
N MET A 1 3.10 -14.95 37.91
CA MET A 1 2.78 -15.25 36.50
C MET A 1 2.36 -13.94 35.87
N ASN A 2 3.19 -13.36 34.98
CA ASN A 2 2.80 -12.19 34.22
C ASN A 2 1.76 -12.62 33.21
N THR A 3 0.52 -12.24 33.44
CA THR A 3 -0.55 -12.36 32.44
C THR A 3 -0.26 -11.37 31.32
N PHE A 4 0.10 -11.88 30.14
CA PHE A 4 0.13 -11.08 28.93
C PHE A 4 -1.28 -10.60 28.63
N HIS A 5 -1.60 -9.36 28.94
CA HIS A 5 -2.80 -8.69 28.46
C HIS A 5 -2.52 -8.14 27.06
N TRP A 6 -2.96 -8.86 26.03
CA TRP A 6 -3.06 -8.30 24.70
C TRP A 6 -4.31 -7.41 24.64
N GLU A 7 -4.12 -6.12 24.51
CA GLU A 7 -5.22 -5.25 24.10
C GLU A 7 -5.37 -5.35 22.57
N LEU A 8 -6.62 -5.52 22.11
CA LEU A 8 -6.94 -5.57 20.67
C LEU A 8 -6.50 -4.32 19.88
N ARG A 9 -6.19 -3.24 20.56
CA ARG A 9 -5.66 -1.99 20.00
C ARG A 9 -4.14 -1.94 19.97
N ASP A 10 -3.44 -2.90 20.55
CA ASP A 10 -1.97 -2.92 20.47
C ASP A 10 -1.58 -3.21 19.02
N ARG A 11 -0.85 -2.27 18.42
CA ARG A 11 -0.31 -2.46 17.09
C ARG A 11 0.69 -3.61 17.11
N MET A 12 0.59 -4.47 16.09
CA MET A 12 1.43 -5.65 15.97
C MET A 12 2.91 -5.27 15.86
N PHE A 13 3.22 -4.08 15.27
CA PHE A 13 4.57 -3.59 15.07
C PHE A 13 4.66 -2.10 15.40
N SER A 14 5.79 -1.64 15.94
CA SER A 14 6.07 -0.21 16.08
C SER A 14 6.65 0.37 14.79
N GLU A 15 6.34 1.65 14.51
CA GLU A 15 6.87 2.37 13.35
C GLU A 15 8.39 2.41 13.36
N GLU A 16 8.99 2.59 14.55
CA GLU A 16 10.44 2.65 14.69
C GLU A 16 11.10 1.29 14.39
N ASN A 17 10.50 0.19 14.84
CA ASN A 17 11.00 -1.15 14.54
C ASN A 17 10.90 -1.47 13.06
N MET A 18 9.78 -1.12 12.42
CA MET A 18 9.61 -1.30 10.97
C MET A 18 10.56 -0.43 10.16
N TYR A 19 10.75 0.83 10.55
CA TYR A 19 11.70 1.74 9.91
C TYR A 19 13.13 1.16 9.97
N ASN A 20 13.55 0.74 11.16
CA ASN A 20 14.87 0.15 11.37
C ASN A 20 15.05 -1.18 10.61
N PHE A 21 13.99 -1.99 10.53
CA PHE A 21 14.01 -3.23 9.75
C PHE A 21 14.21 -2.95 8.25
N VAL A 22 13.42 -2.04 7.67
CA VAL A 22 13.55 -1.68 6.25
C VAL A 22 14.89 -1.01 5.97
N MET A 23 15.35 -0.12 6.85
CA MET A 23 16.65 0.53 6.74
C MET A 23 17.80 -0.48 6.73
N ARG A 24 17.77 -1.46 7.63
CA ARG A 24 18.79 -2.53 7.68
C ARG A 24 18.75 -3.38 6.42
N ALA A 25 17.56 -3.82 6.01
CA ALA A 25 17.37 -4.61 4.80
C ALA A 25 17.90 -3.89 3.55
N ALA A 26 17.65 -2.58 3.46
CA ALA A 26 18.13 -1.74 2.36
C ALA A 26 19.66 -1.54 2.41
N SER A 27 20.23 -1.34 3.61
CA SER A 27 21.68 -1.19 3.79
C SER A 27 22.44 -2.44 3.41
N ASP A 28 21.96 -3.62 3.85
CA ASP A 28 22.59 -4.91 3.57
C ASP A 28 22.60 -5.22 2.07
N ARG A 29 21.57 -4.74 1.33
CA ARG A 29 21.41 -4.94 -0.12
C ARG A 29 21.96 -3.80 -0.97
N LYS A 30 22.46 -2.72 -0.35
CA LYS A 30 22.90 -1.49 -1.02
C LYS A 30 21.79 -0.85 -1.87
N PHE A 31 20.59 -0.77 -1.33
CA PHE A 31 19.40 -0.17 -1.95
C PHE A 31 19.39 1.34 -1.71
N ASP A 32 20.12 2.09 -2.54
CA ASP A 32 20.31 3.52 -2.39
C ASP A 32 19.01 4.33 -2.52
N GLN A 33 18.08 3.90 -3.36
CA GLN A 33 16.80 4.59 -3.55
C GLN A 33 15.90 4.41 -2.33
N THR A 34 15.82 3.22 -1.77
CA THR A 34 15.08 2.92 -0.53
C THR A 34 15.66 3.71 0.64
N LEU A 35 16.99 3.80 0.76
CA LEU A 35 17.66 4.59 1.81
C LEU A 35 17.36 6.08 1.70
N ARG A 36 17.14 6.62 0.48
CA ARG A 36 16.70 8.01 0.27
C ARG A 36 15.19 8.17 0.53
N ALA A 37 14.39 7.20 0.15
CA ALA A 37 12.94 7.23 0.32
C ALA A 37 12.50 7.21 1.79
N LEU A 38 13.17 6.45 2.67
CA LEU A 38 12.83 6.31 4.08
C LEU A 38 12.76 7.66 4.83
N PRO A 39 13.83 8.51 4.87
CA PRO A 39 13.76 9.80 5.54
C PRO A 39 12.81 10.78 4.84
N ALA A 40 12.68 10.71 3.52
CA ALA A 40 11.75 11.55 2.77
C ALA A 40 10.29 11.23 3.14
N MET A 41 9.89 9.96 3.15
CA MET A 41 8.58 9.49 3.59
C MET A 41 8.27 10.00 5.01
N ARG A 42 9.20 9.83 5.97
CA ARG A 42 9.02 10.30 7.35
C ARG A 42 8.81 11.81 7.40
N LYS A 43 9.59 12.58 6.64
CA LYS A 43 9.51 14.05 6.59
C LYS A 43 8.19 14.54 5.97
N PHE A 44 7.77 13.97 4.84
CA PHE A 44 6.55 14.41 4.15
C PHE A 44 5.29 14.09 4.93
N HIS A 45 5.25 12.98 5.64
CA HIS A 45 4.09 12.58 6.48
C HIS A 45 4.22 13.01 7.95
N GLU A 46 5.14 13.95 8.27
CA GLU A 46 5.33 14.43 9.63
C GLU A 46 4.02 15.05 10.17
N GLY A 47 3.61 14.61 11.37
CA GLY A 47 2.38 15.07 12.02
C GLY A 47 1.08 14.53 11.42
N GLN A 48 1.13 13.79 10.32
CA GLN A 48 -0.07 13.16 9.75
C GLN A 48 -0.43 11.87 10.49
N THR A 49 -1.74 11.61 10.59
CA THR A 49 -2.29 10.39 11.18
C THR A 49 -3.25 9.69 10.22
N ARG A 50 -3.35 8.38 10.33
CA ARG A 50 -4.34 7.58 9.60
C ARG A 50 -5.76 7.91 10.10
N LYS A 51 -6.72 7.84 9.18
CA LYS A 51 -8.14 7.93 9.53
C LYS A 51 -8.54 6.68 10.32
N GLY A 52 -9.04 6.87 11.53
CA GLY A 52 -9.47 5.79 12.42
C GLY A 52 -9.45 6.24 13.87
N LYS A 53 -9.94 5.39 14.77
CA LYS A 53 -10.09 5.72 16.20
C LYS A 53 -8.73 5.81 16.94
N GLU A 54 -7.68 5.22 16.38
CA GLU A 54 -6.39 5.08 17.06
C GLU A 54 -5.38 6.19 16.76
N HIS A 55 -5.68 7.09 15.80
CA HIS A 55 -4.79 8.19 15.38
C HIS A 55 -3.32 7.74 15.15
N VAL A 56 -3.17 6.58 14.51
CA VAL A 56 -1.86 5.99 14.22
C VAL A 56 -1.07 6.92 13.30
N PRO A 57 0.23 7.19 13.54
CA PRO A 57 1.07 7.96 12.62
C PRO A 57 0.98 7.41 11.18
N TYR A 58 0.86 8.31 10.20
CA TYR A 58 0.62 7.90 8.81
C TYR A 58 1.71 6.97 8.27
N ILE A 59 2.97 7.19 8.67
CA ILE A 59 4.12 6.38 8.25
C ILE A 59 3.99 4.88 8.55
N TYR A 60 3.09 4.51 9.47
CA TYR A 60 2.77 3.10 9.74
C TYR A 60 2.33 2.37 8.47
N HIS A 61 1.57 3.04 7.60
CA HIS A 61 1.05 2.45 6.36
C HIS A 61 2.15 2.10 5.35
N PRO A 62 2.96 3.03 4.85
CA PRO A 62 4.02 2.71 3.89
C PRO A 62 5.10 1.81 4.48
N LEU A 63 5.40 1.91 5.79
CA LEU A 63 6.33 0.99 6.45
C LEU A 63 5.80 -0.44 6.50
N THR A 64 4.53 -0.64 6.85
CA THR A 64 3.92 -1.96 6.83
C THR A 64 3.92 -2.56 5.41
N ALA A 65 3.59 -1.76 4.39
CA ALA A 65 3.62 -2.19 3.01
C ALA A 65 5.04 -2.60 2.55
N ALA A 66 6.08 -1.84 2.95
CA ALA A 66 7.46 -2.18 2.65
C ALA A 66 7.93 -3.45 3.39
N CYS A 67 7.54 -3.63 4.66
CA CYS A 67 7.80 -4.88 5.39
C CYS A 67 7.11 -6.08 4.75
N HIS A 68 5.87 -5.93 4.26
CA HIS A 68 5.18 -6.98 3.49
C HIS A 68 5.90 -7.31 2.19
N ALA A 69 6.35 -6.31 1.44
CA ALA A 69 7.14 -6.52 0.23
C ALA A 69 8.36 -7.40 0.51
N LEU A 70 9.15 -7.04 1.53
CA LEU A 70 10.33 -7.81 1.95
C LEU A 70 9.97 -9.24 2.39
N ALA A 71 8.90 -9.40 3.18
CA ALA A 71 8.43 -10.71 3.64
C ALA A 71 7.96 -11.62 2.49
N LEU A 72 7.50 -11.04 1.40
CA LEU A 72 7.08 -11.74 0.17
C LEU A 72 8.26 -12.00 -0.79
N GLY A 73 9.48 -11.63 -0.42
CA GLY A 73 10.66 -11.77 -1.27
C GLY A 73 10.73 -10.75 -2.41
N ILE A 74 9.99 -9.64 -2.31
CA ILE A 74 10.10 -8.52 -3.25
C ILE A 74 11.27 -7.65 -2.81
N GLU A 75 12.45 -7.94 -3.36
CA GLU A 75 13.72 -7.35 -2.97
C GLU A 75 14.32 -6.51 -4.11
N GLU A 76 13.57 -5.52 -4.59
CA GLU A 76 14.01 -4.58 -5.62
C GLU A 76 13.98 -3.14 -5.07
N ASP A 77 15.10 -2.43 -5.21
CA ASP A 77 15.30 -1.09 -4.67
C ASP A 77 14.24 -0.09 -5.14
N ASP A 78 13.97 -0.06 -6.45
CA ASP A 78 12.99 0.85 -7.04
C ASP A 78 11.57 0.58 -6.53
N ILE A 79 11.20 -0.70 -6.35
CA ILE A 79 9.88 -1.09 -5.85
C ILE A 79 9.71 -0.68 -4.39
N LEU A 80 10.68 -0.99 -3.53
CA LEU A 80 10.61 -0.63 -2.10
C LEU A 80 10.57 0.88 -1.90
N ALA A 81 11.37 1.65 -2.67
CA ALA A 81 11.33 3.10 -2.63
C ALA A 81 9.97 3.66 -3.09
N ALA A 82 9.39 3.10 -4.17
CA ALA A 82 8.06 3.49 -4.64
C ALA A 82 6.97 3.15 -3.61
N VAL A 83 7.05 1.98 -2.94
CA VAL A 83 6.14 1.59 -1.86
C VAL A 83 6.20 2.57 -0.69
N LEU A 84 7.39 3.04 -0.31
CA LEU A 84 7.54 4.02 0.77
C LEU A 84 6.96 5.40 0.42
N LEU A 85 6.99 5.80 -0.86
CA LEU A 85 6.62 7.14 -1.30
C LEU A 85 5.25 7.22 -1.99
N HIS A 86 4.50 6.11 -2.12
CA HIS A 86 3.34 6.03 -3.01
C HIS A 86 2.23 7.05 -2.71
N ASP A 87 2.04 7.41 -1.44
CA ASP A 87 1.01 8.35 -1.00
C ASP A 87 1.50 9.81 -0.88
N VAL A 88 2.82 10.07 -0.98
CA VAL A 88 3.39 11.40 -0.76
C VAL A 88 2.80 12.43 -1.73
N CYS A 89 2.67 12.08 -3.01
CA CYS A 89 2.14 13.01 -4.01
C CYS A 89 0.63 13.26 -3.84
N GLU A 90 -0.12 12.25 -3.36
CA GLU A 90 -1.57 12.37 -3.15
C GLU A 90 -1.89 13.14 -1.86
N ASP A 91 -1.19 12.88 -0.78
CA ASP A 91 -1.53 13.35 0.56
C ASP A 91 -0.75 14.60 1.01
N CYS A 92 0.43 14.86 0.42
CA CYS A 92 1.31 15.97 0.85
C CYS A 92 1.43 17.10 -0.18
N GLY A 93 0.79 16.96 -1.36
CA GLY A 93 0.85 18.00 -2.40
C GLY A 93 2.23 18.18 -3.02
N VAL A 94 3.07 17.14 -3.01
CA VAL A 94 4.41 17.11 -3.61
C VAL A 94 4.29 16.57 -5.03
N GLU A 95 4.95 17.23 -5.99
CA GLU A 95 4.99 16.69 -7.35
C GLU A 95 6.03 15.57 -7.45
N PRO A 96 5.81 14.55 -8.33
CA PRO A 96 6.69 13.39 -8.44
C PRO A 96 8.17 13.74 -8.68
N GLU A 97 8.41 14.81 -9.42
CA GLU A 97 9.76 15.29 -9.75
C GLU A 97 10.54 15.85 -8.55
N GLU A 98 9.83 16.21 -7.48
CA GLU A 98 10.42 16.71 -6.22
C GLU A 98 10.88 15.59 -5.29
N LEU A 99 10.48 14.34 -5.58
CA LEU A 99 10.88 13.18 -4.77
C LEU A 99 12.39 12.92 -4.93
N PRO A 100 13.15 12.67 -3.84
CA PRO A 100 14.62 12.53 -3.87
C PRO A 100 15.07 11.14 -4.36
N VAL A 101 14.44 10.63 -5.41
CA VAL A 101 14.64 9.31 -5.99
C VAL A 101 14.81 9.40 -7.51
N ASN A 102 15.19 8.30 -8.14
CA ASN A 102 15.37 8.29 -9.59
C ASN A 102 14.04 8.47 -10.37
N GLN A 103 14.16 8.85 -11.64
CA GLN A 103 13.03 9.13 -12.52
C GLN A 103 12.08 7.94 -12.72
N LYS A 104 12.58 6.70 -12.65
CA LYS A 104 11.74 5.51 -12.76
C LYS A 104 10.77 5.42 -11.58
N ILE A 105 11.25 5.66 -10.36
CA ILE A 105 10.43 5.67 -9.15
C ILE A 105 9.44 6.83 -9.19
N GLN A 106 9.88 8.04 -9.57
CA GLN A 106 9.00 9.21 -9.73
C GLN A 106 7.83 8.91 -10.66
N LYS A 107 8.08 8.26 -11.80
CA LYS A 107 7.04 7.83 -12.74
C LYS A 107 6.11 6.77 -12.13
N THR A 108 6.64 5.83 -11.38
CA THR A 108 5.83 4.79 -10.70
C THR A 108 4.92 5.43 -9.66
N VAL A 109 5.42 6.33 -8.83
CA VAL A 109 4.62 7.07 -7.85
C VAL A 109 3.55 7.92 -8.54
N ALA A 110 3.89 8.63 -9.61
CA ALA A 110 2.91 9.39 -10.41
C ALA A 110 1.77 8.50 -10.93
N GLN A 111 2.06 7.27 -11.35
CA GLN A 111 1.06 6.33 -11.85
C GLN A 111 0.13 5.80 -10.76
N VAL A 112 0.60 5.69 -9.53
CA VAL A 112 -0.22 5.24 -8.40
C VAL A 112 -0.89 6.38 -7.63
N THR A 113 -0.63 7.62 -7.99
CA THR A 113 -1.31 8.83 -7.49
C THR A 113 -2.62 9.02 -8.24
N PHE A 114 -3.76 8.96 -7.53
CA PHE A 114 -5.08 9.12 -8.15
C PHE A 114 -5.40 10.59 -8.39
N ARG A 115 -5.69 10.95 -9.66
CA ARG A 115 -6.10 12.31 -10.04
C ARG A 115 -7.30 12.24 -10.99
N ILE A 116 -8.28 13.15 -10.79
CA ILE A 116 -9.39 13.35 -11.71
C ILE A 116 -9.00 14.49 -12.65
N LEU A 117 -9.02 14.23 -13.97
CA LEU A 117 -8.69 15.24 -14.97
C LEU A 117 -9.91 16.11 -15.29
N PRO A 118 -9.71 17.33 -15.84
CA PRO A 118 -10.81 18.19 -16.26
C PRO A 118 -11.77 17.46 -17.23
N GLY A 119 -13.05 17.46 -16.88
CA GLY A 119 -14.09 16.81 -17.71
C GLY A 119 -14.29 15.32 -17.45
N GLU A 120 -13.48 14.68 -16.59
CA GLU A 120 -13.69 13.27 -16.23
C GLU A 120 -14.70 13.11 -15.09
N SER A 121 -15.56 12.12 -15.18
CA SER A 121 -16.24 11.58 -14.00
C SER A 121 -15.26 10.78 -13.13
N ARG A 122 -15.61 10.58 -11.85
CA ARG A 122 -14.79 9.77 -10.94
C ARG A 122 -14.60 8.33 -11.45
N GLU A 123 -15.61 7.75 -12.07
CA GLU A 123 -15.52 6.40 -12.62
C GLU A 123 -14.59 6.33 -13.85
N GLN A 124 -14.67 7.30 -14.77
CA GLN A 124 -13.74 7.40 -15.88
C GLN A 124 -12.29 7.58 -15.39
N ALA A 125 -12.09 8.42 -14.39
CA ALA A 125 -10.77 8.61 -13.77
C ALA A 125 -10.24 7.30 -13.17
N LYS A 126 -11.09 6.49 -12.50
CA LYS A 126 -10.71 5.17 -11.98
C LYS A 126 -10.33 4.20 -13.08
N GLU A 127 -11.12 4.11 -14.14
CA GLU A 127 -10.82 3.22 -15.28
C GLU A 127 -9.46 3.57 -15.91
N ARG A 128 -9.23 4.85 -16.19
CA ARG A 128 -7.93 5.35 -16.69
C ARG A 128 -6.79 5.05 -15.71
N TYR A 129 -7.00 5.27 -14.43
CA TYR A 129 -6.01 5.05 -13.37
C TYR A 129 -5.56 3.59 -13.31
N PHE A 130 -6.49 2.66 -13.19
CA PHE A 130 -6.17 1.23 -13.13
C PHE A 130 -5.63 0.69 -14.46
N TRP A 131 -6.10 1.23 -15.58
CA TRP A 131 -5.52 0.95 -16.89
C TRP A 131 -4.05 1.35 -16.96
N ASN A 132 -3.70 2.55 -16.52
CA ASN A 132 -2.31 3.02 -16.51
C ASN A 132 -1.42 2.17 -15.59
N ILE A 133 -1.92 1.82 -14.39
CA ILE A 133 -1.21 0.92 -13.47
C ILE A 133 -0.92 -0.43 -14.13
N SER A 134 -1.88 -1.00 -14.88
CA SER A 134 -1.71 -2.31 -15.53
C SER A 134 -0.58 -2.36 -16.55
N LYS A 135 -0.03 -1.24 -16.98
CA LYS A 135 1.08 -1.13 -17.95
C LYS A 135 2.45 -1.09 -17.30
N ASN A 136 2.53 -1.00 -15.98
CA ASN A 136 3.79 -0.89 -15.26
C ASN A 136 3.83 -1.92 -14.11
N ARG A 137 4.77 -2.88 -14.22
CA ARG A 137 4.99 -3.93 -13.22
C ARG A 137 5.13 -3.37 -11.80
N ASP A 138 5.97 -2.36 -11.64
CA ASP A 138 6.28 -1.78 -10.34
C ASP A 138 5.05 -1.06 -9.75
N ALA A 139 4.27 -0.35 -10.58
CA ALA A 139 3.01 0.28 -10.16
C ALA A 139 1.94 -0.75 -9.77
N ILE A 140 1.87 -1.90 -10.45
CA ILE A 140 1.00 -3.02 -10.07
C ILE A 140 1.34 -3.49 -8.66
N ILE A 141 2.61 -3.76 -8.39
CA ILE A 141 3.08 -4.27 -7.09
C ILE A 141 2.78 -3.25 -5.98
N VAL A 142 3.14 -1.98 -6.18
CA VAL A 142 2.86 -0.91 -5.23
C VAL A 142 1.38 -0.83 -4.91
N LYS A 143 0.50 -0.83 -5.94
CA LYS A 143 -0.95 -0.72 -5.75
C LYS A 143 -1.56 -1.92 -5.04
N ILE A 144 -1.05 -3.12 -5.28
CA ILE A 144 -1.52 -4.33 -4.60
C ILE A 144 -1.14 -4.28 -3.10
N LEU A 145 0.09 -3.88 -2.77
CA LEU A 145 0.55 -3.78 -1.38
C LEU A 145 -0.19 -2.69 -0.60
N ASP A 146 -0.40 -1.53 -1.21
CA ASP A 146 -1.26 -0.46 -0.67
C ASP A 146 -2.65 -0.98 -0.36
N ARG A 147 -3.32 -1.57 -1.36
CA ARG A 147 -4.68 -2.08 -1.21
C ARG A 147 -4.78 -3.16 -0.15
N PHE A 148 -3.82 -4.07 -0.10
CA PHE A 148 -3.82 -5.14 0.88
C PHE A 148 -3.77 -4.59 2.31
N HIS A 149 -2.88 -3.64 2.60
CA HIS A 149 -2.83 -3.02 3.92
C HIS A 149 -4.13 -2.27 4.24
N ASN A 150 -4.67 -1.53 3.27
CA ASN A 150 -5.89 -0.77 3.48
C ASN A 150 -7.11 -1.66 3.78
N ILE A 151 -7.34 -2.78 3.05
CA ILE A 151 -8.44 -3.69 3.35
C ILE A 151 -8.26 -4.40 4.69
N SER A 152 -7.02 -4.68 5.08
CA SER A 152 -6.72 -5.34 6.37
C SER A 152 -6.98 -4.44 7.58
N THR A 153 -7.04 -3.12 7.39
CA THR A 153 -7.20 -2.16 8.48
C THR A 153 -8.49 -1.34 8.41
N MET A 154 -9.26 -1.40 7.32
CA MET A 154 -10.40 -0.51 7.10
C MET A 154 -11.56 -0.74 8.07
N ALA A 155 -11.72 -1.94 8.63
CA ALA A 155 -12.78 -2.25 9.57
C ALA A 155 -12.72 -1.40 10.86
N THR A 156 -11.56 -0.88 11.22
CA THR A 156 -11.38 -0.04 12.42
C THR A 156 -11.72 1.43 12.20
N GLY A 157 -11.84 1.87 10.92
CA GLY A 157 -11.92 3.30 10.62
C GLY A 157 -12.91 3.72 9.53
N PHE A 158 -13.49 2.78 8.77
CA PHE A 158 -14.41 3.10 7.68
C PHE A 158 -15.87 2.80 8.06
N PRO A 159 -16.82 3.67 7.66
CA PRO A 159 -18.23 3.33 7.66
C PRO A 159 -18.53 2.16 6.73
N VAL A 160 -19.64 1.42 7.00
CA VAL A 160 -20.02 0.21 6.26
C VAL A 160 -20.16 0.47 4.76
N GLU A 161 -20.80 1.57 4.37
CA GLU A 161 -21.00 1.93 2.96
C GLU A 161 -19.67 2.16 2.24
N ARG A 162 -18.70 2.75 2.94
CA ARG A 162 -17.35 2.96 2.39
C ARG A 162 -16.60 1.66 2.29
N MET A 163 -16.74 0.74 3.25
CA MET A 163 -16.14 -0.59 3.18
C MET A 163 -16.69 -1.36 1.99
N ALA A 164 -18.02 -1.36 1.79
CA ALA A 164 -18.66 -2.02 0.64
C ALA A 164 -18.10 -1.50 -0.70
N ALA A 165 -18.10 -0.18 -0.89
CA ALA A 165 -17.55 0.42 -2.10
C ALA A 165 -16.06 0.10 -2.32
N TYR A 166 -15.29 -0.04 -1.22
CA TYR A 166 -13.87 -0.37 -1.29
C TYR A 166 -13.63 -1.85 -1.63
N ILE A 167 -14.51 -2.74 -1.17
CA ILE A 167 -14.52 -4.16 -1.53
C ILE A 167 -14.81 -4.30 -3.02
N ASP A 168 -15.89 -3.67 -3.53
CA ASP A 168 -16.27 -3.70 -4.95
C ASP A 168 -15.13 -3.20 -5.84
N GLU A 169 -14.50 -2.09 -5.49
CA GLU A 169 -13.36 -1.54 -6.22
C GLU A 169 -12.16 -2.51 -6.22
N THR A 170 -11.91 -3.17 -5.08
CA THR A 170 -10.84 -4.16 -4.97
C THR A 170 -11.09 -5.35 -5.87
N GLU A 171 -12.30 -5.88 -5.89
CA GLU A 171 -12.68 -7.01 -6.76
C GLU A 171 -12.66 -6.64 -8.23
N LYS A 172 -13.18 -5.45 -8.57
CA LYS A 172 -13.27 -4.98 -9.96
C LYS A 172 -11.90 -4.69 -10.57
N TYR A 173 -10.99 -4.08 -9.82
CA TYR A 173 -9.76 -3.54 -10.39
C TYR A 173 -8.48 -4.19 -9.85
N VAL A 174 -8.38 -4.46 -8.55
CA VAL A 174 -7.11 -4.89 -7.94
C VAL A 174 -6.88 -6.40 -8.05
N LEU A 175 -7.91 -7.23 -7.88
CA LEU A 175 -7.77 -8.67 -8.09
C LEU A 175 -7.38 -9.02 -9.53
N PRO A 176 -7.87 -8.33 -10.59
CA PRO A 176 -7.34 -8.50 -11.95
C PRO A 176 -5.86 -8.12 -12.09
N LEU A 177 -5.36 -7.09 -11.38
CA LEU A 177 -3.93 -6.75 -11.38
C LEU A 177 -3.07 -7.88 -10.77
N LEU A 178 -3.55 -8.54 -9.70
CA LEU A 178 -2.87 -9.72 -9.14
C LEU A 178 -2.78 -10.88 -10.14
N ASN A 179 -3.86 -11.11 -10.90
CA ASN A 179 -3.84 -12.13 -11.95
C ASN A 179 -2.84 -11.76 -13.06
N LEU A 180 -2.83 -10.48 -13.47
CA LEU A 180 -1.90 -9.97 -14.46
C LEU A 180 -0.44 -10.13 -13.99
N LEU A 181 -0.13 -9.74 -12.75
CA LEU A 181 1.19 -9.90 -12.15
C LEU A 181 1.63 -11.36 -12.19
N LYS A 182 0.77 -12.27 -11.75
CA LYS A 182 1.05 -13.71 -11.68
C LYS A 182 1.35 -14.33 -13.05
N VAL A 183 0.62 -13.90 -14.09
CA VAL A 183 0.73 -14.50 -15.45
C VAL A 183 1.88 -13.87 -16.23
N THR A 184 2.11 -12.56 -16.06
CA THR A 184 3.07 -11.81 -16.88
C THR A 184 4.49 -11.83 -16.29
N TYR A 185 4.61 -11.93 -14.96
CA TYR A 185 5.86 -11.82 -14.23
C TYR A 185 6.06 -13.03 -13.30
N PRO A 186 6.59 -14.16 -13.83
CA PRO A 186 6.71 -15.42 -13.08
C PRO A 186 7.53 -15.33 -11.81
N GLU A 187 8.48 -14.41 -11.76
CA GLU A 187 9.30 -14.12 -10.58
C GLU A 187 8.48 -13.69 -9.36
N PHE A 188 7.31 -13.10 -9.59
CA PHE A 188 6.36 -12.68 -8.53
C PHE A 188 5.22 -13.67 -8.30
N TYR A 189 5.26 -14.87 -8.90
CA TYR A 189 4.17 -15.84 -8.79
C TYR A 189 3.80 -16.14 -7.33
N ASN A 190 4.80 -16.43 -6.48
CA ASN A 190 4.57 -16.77 -5.08
C ASN A 190 3.99 -15.58 -4.29
N ALA A 191 4.53 -14.38 -4.50
CA ALA A 191 4.03 -13.17 -3.87
C ALA A 191 2.58 -12.87 -4.30
N ALA A 192 2.30 -12.96 -5.59
CA ALA A 192 0.95 -12.74 -6.13
C ALA A 192 -0.05 -13.80 -5.63
N PHE A 193 0.38 -15.07 -5.50
CA PHE A 193 -0.46 -16.14 -4.96
C PHE A 193 -0.83 -15.88 -3.50
N LEU A 194 0.17 -15.58 -2.66
CA LEU A 194 -0.05 -15.33 -1.22
C LEU A 194 -0.90 -14.09 -1.00
N LEU A 195 -0.61 -12.99 -1.69
CA LEU A 195 -1.41 -11.76 -1.59
C LEU A 195 -2.85 -11.98 -2.04
N LYS A 196 -3.08 -12.70 -3.14
CA LYS A 196 -4.43 -13.02 -3.59
C LYS A 196 -5.20 -13.83 -2.56
N TYR A 197 -4.58 -14.89 -2.01
CA TYR A 197 -5.20 -15.72 -0.99
C TYR A 197 -5.57 -14.91 0.25
N GLN A 198 -4.65 -14.10 0.76
CA GLN A 198 -4.86 -13.25 1.92
C GLN A 198 -5.93 -12.19 1.67
N MET A 199 -5.87 -11.48 0.53
CA MET A 199 -6.87 -10.48 0.17
C MET A 199 -8.27 -11.08 0.09
N MET A 200 -8.43 -12.20 -0.59
CA MET A 200 -9.73 -12.87 -0.69
C MET A 200 -10.27 -13.31 0.67
N SER A 201 -9.40 -13.85 1.54
CA SER A 201 -9.79 -14.22 2.91
C SER A 201 -10.31 -13.02 3.71
N VAL A 202 -9.61 -11.87 3.62
CA VAL A 202 -10.03 -10.64 4.29
C VAL A 202 -11.35 -10.13 3.70
N LEU A 203 -11.47 -10.07 2.38
CA LEU A 203 -12.68 -9.58 1.70
C LEU A 203 -13.91 -10.43 2.05
N GLU A 204 -13.79 -11.75 2.06
CA GLU A 204 -14.89 -12.65 2.44
C GLU A 204 -15.32 -12.45 3.91
N SER A 205 -14.36 -12.23 4.80
CA SER A 205 -14.66 -11.96 6.22
C SER A 205 -15.39 -10.62 6.38
N LEU A 206 -14.92 -9.58 5.70
CA LEU A 206 -15.54 -8.23 5.74
C LEU A 206 -16.94 -8.23 5.12
N LYS A 207 -17.17 -8.95 4.02
CA LYS A 207 -18.51 -9.08 3.41
C LYS A 207 -19.51 -9.69 4.38
N ARG A 208 -19.12 -10.74 5.12
CA ARG A 208 -19.97 -11.36 6.12
C ARG A 208 -20.31 -10.40 7.26
N THR A 209 -19.33 -9.62 7.72
CA THR A 209 -19.55 -8.60 8.77
C THR A 209 -20.54 -7.54 8.30
N ILE A 210 -20.40 -7.03 7.07
CA ILE A 210 -21.31 -6.03 6.50
C ILE A 210 -22.75 -6.56 6.39
N ILE A 211 -22.94 -7.82 5.97
CA ILE A 211 -24.27 -8.43 5.83
C ILE A 211 -24.96 -8.60 7.19
N THR A 212 -24.21 -8.79 8.28
CA THR A 212 -24.78 -8.98 9.62
C THR A 212 -25.15 -7.66 10.31
N GLU A 213 -24.67 -6.52 9.83
CA GLU A 213 -24.96 -5.19 10.38
C GLU A 213 -26.14 -4.49 9.66
N VAL A 214 -26.66 -5.06 8.59
CA VAL A 214 -27.83 -4.61 7.82
C VAL A 214 -29.03 -5.49 8.17
#